data_c6b57d59f1601e2bb259a7435ef522f2
#
_entry.id   c6b57d59f1601e2bb259a7435ef522f2
#
_cell.length_a   1.000
_cell.length_b   1.000
_cell.length_c   1.000
_cell.angle_alpha   90.00
_cell.angle_beta   90.00
_cell.angle_gamma   90.00
#
_symmetry.space_group_name_H-M   'P 1'
#
loop_
_entity.id
_entity.type
_entity.pdbx_description
1 polymer ?
#
loop_
_entity_poly.entity_id
_entity_poly.type
_entity_poly.pdbx_seq_one_letter_code
_entity_poly.pdbx_strand_id
1 'polypeptide(L)'
;MGVNLTSIKSTYEQKFVISQDDKPYKISFQDSSSGIKSVSIVELISRYYPFHFNTQDIFVNFYGKIAPNFTKLLGKNFENVQNATPEEMIMRNFMQNIALSLEDISNTDARINIFIEEPELNLFPNAQKNLVEHLVYSCFEPPRKDKNKTIHIAFSTHSPYILSSLNCLLLAYEVANKNPNLKEKVETIIPNKFWLDINKFNAFKVENGEVFSIIDKETNLILAESIDEVSEEIGETFDKLLELDSE
;
A
#
# COMPACT_ATOMS: atom_id res chain seq x y z
N MET A 1 0.01 13.44 7.72
CA MET A 1 0.55 13.34 9.09
C MET A 1 1.69 12.34 9.04
N GLY A 2 2.93 12.79 9.30
CA GLY A 2 4.06 11.88 9.41
C GLY A 2 4.07 11.22 10.80
N VAL A 3 3.52 10.03 10.91
CA VAL A 3 3.69 9.22 12.11
C VAL A 3 4.91 8.34 11.88
N ASN A 4 5.95 8.52 12.70
CA ASN A 4 7.16 7.72 12.61
C ASN A 4 7.09 6.57 13.61
N LEU A 5 7.20 5.34 13.09
CA LEU A 5 7.37 4.15 13.92
C LEU A 5 8.86 3.85 14.04
N THR A 6 9.42 4.00 15.24
CA THR A 6 10.82 3.69 15.52
C THR A 6 10.92 2.50 16.47
N SER A 7 11.81 1.55 16.18
CA SER A 7 12.12 0.46 17.11
C SER A 7 13.26 0.87 18.03
N ILE A 8 13.03 0.76 19.34
CA ILE A 8 14.07 0.92 20.36
C ILE A 8 14.46 -0.47 20.85
N LYS A 9 15.71 -0.87 20.57
CA LYS A 9 16.27 -2.10 21.16
C LYS A 9 16.67 -1.82 22.60
N SER A 10 15.97 -2.42 23.56
CA SER A 10 16.48 -2.61 24.91
C SER A 10 17.12 -4.00 25.00
N THR A 11 17.95 -4.22 26.01
CA THR A 11 18.73 -5.47 26.19
C THR A 11 17.85 -6.71 26.32
N TYR A 12 16.53 -6.56 26.56
CA TYR A 12 15.59 -7.66 26.84
C TYR A 12 14.28 -7.62 26.05
N GLU A 13 13.87 -6.46 25.47
CA GLU A 13 12.62 -6.34 24.72
C GLU A 13 12.76 -5.33 23.58
N GLN A 14 12.21 -5.67 22.42
CA GLN A 14 12.08 -4.73 21.31
C GLN A 14 10.77 -3.98 21.48
N LYS A 15 10.86 -2.66 21.82
CA LYS A 15 9.67 -1.80 21.92
C LYS A 15 9.52 -0.96 20.67
N PHE A 16 8.31 -0.92 20.13
CA PHE A 16 7.95 0.02 19.08
C PHE A 16 7.40 1.29 19.69
N VAL A 17 7.91 2.44 19.25
CA VAL A 17 7.52 3.76 19.72
C VAL A 17 7.01 4.57 18.55
N ILE A 18 5.85 5.21 18.74
CA ILE A 18 5.24 6.11 17.78
C ILE A 18 5.65 7.53 18.17
N SER A 19 6.16 8.27 17.21
CA SER A 19 6.50 9.70 17.35
C SER A 19 5.98 10.49 16.16
N GLN A 20 5.76 11.77 16.32
CA GLN A 20 5.44 12.70 15.26
C GLN A 20 6.55 13.77 15.21
N ASP A 21 7.04 14.08 13.99
CA ASP A 21 8.24 14.92 13.81
C ASP A 21 8.11 16.31 14.45
N ASP A 22 6.91 16.88 14.42
CA ASP A 22 6.65 18.24 14.93
C ASP A 22 6.21 18.28 16.41
N LYS A 23 6.21 17.14 17.11
CA LYS A 23 5.70 17.07 18.48
C LYS A 23 6.65 16.33 19.42
N PRO A 24 6.85 16.81 20.65
CA PRO A 24 7.84 16.27 21.57
C PRO A 24 7.43 14.96 22.27
N TYR A 25 6.29 14.36 21.92
CA TYR A 25 5.81 13.16 22.59
C TYR A 25 6.24 11.88 21.87
N LYS A 26 6.47 10.85 22.68
CA LYS A 26 6.69 9.47 22.22
C LYS A 26 5.74 8.57 22.99
N ILE A 27 4.97 7.77 22.27
CA ILE A 27 3.99 6.84 22.85
C ILE A 27 4.42 5.43 22.48
N SER A 28 4.39 4.50 23.44
CA SER A 28 4.56 3.07 23.11
C SER A 28 3.44 2.63 22.17
N PHE A 29 3.78 1.81 21.18
CA PHE A 29 2.77 1.24 20.28
C PHE A 29 1.68 0.48 21.05
N GLN A 30 2.05 -0.21 22.14
CA GLN A 30 1.10 -0.94 22.96
C GLN A 30 0.09 -0.03 23.67
N ASP A 31 0.52 1.17 24.06
CA ASP A 31 -0.30 2.14 24.80
C ASP A 31 -1.04 3.13 23.89
N SER A 32 -0.83 3.05 22.58
CA SER A 32 -1.51 3.90 21.61
C SER A 32 -2.96 3.48 21.39
N SER A 33 -3.80 4.40 20.88
CA SER A 33 -5.19 4.11 20.55
C SER A 33 -5.30 3.04 19.45
N SER A 34 -6.45 2.37 19.39
CA SER A 34 -6.73 1.36 18.34
C SER A 34 -6.58 1.93 16.93
N GLY A 35 -7.08 3.14 16.69
CA GLY A 35 -6.95 3.79 15.38
C GLY A 35 -5.49 4.07 15.00
N ILE A 36 -4.66 4.54 15.94
CA ILE A 36 -3.23 4.74 15.69
C ILE A 36 -2.54 3.41 15.38
N LYS A 37 -2.88 2.33 16.10
CA LYS A 37 -2.34 0.99 15.84
C LYS A 37 -2.67 0.52 14.43
N SER A 38 -3.94 0.60 14.04
CA SER A 38 -4.42 0.19 12.71
C SER A 38 -3.73 0.96 11.58
N VAL A 39 -3.75 2.30 11.64
CA VAL A 39 -3.10 3.15 10.62
C VAL A 39 -1.61 2.90 10.54
N SER A 40 -0.93 2.76 11.69
CA SER A 40 0.52 2.53 11.69
C SER A 40 0.91 1.23 11.00
N ILE A 41 0.11 0.18 11.15
CA ILE A 41 0.35 -1.11 10.47
C ILE A 41 0.12 -0.95 8.96
N VAL A 42 -1.00 -0.36 8.56
CA VAL A 42 -1.34 -0.12 7.15
C VAL A 42 -0.28 0.76 6.49
N GLU A 43 0.12 1.86 7.14
CA GLU A 43 1.16 2.77 6.65
C GLU A 43 2.51 2.07 6.53
N LEU A 44 2.90 1.27 7.53
CA LEU A 44 4.15 0.52 7.49
C LEU A 44 4.19 -0.46 6.32
N ILE A 45 3.14 -1.25 6.13
CA ILE A 45 3.06 -2.24 5.04
C ILE A 45 3.06 -1.53 3.69
N SER A 46 2.20 -0.53 3.51
CA SER A 46 2.05 0.19 2.24
C SER A 46 3.28 1.02 1.87
N ARG A 47 4.10 1.44 2.86
CA ARG A 47 5.41 2.07 2.61
C ARG A 47 6.52 1.07 2.41
N TYR A 48 6.59 0.01 3.24
CA TYR A 48 7.71 -0.92 3.20
C TYR A 48 7.80 -1.65 1.86
N TYR A 49 6.70 -2.23 1.40
CA TYR A 49 6.71 -3.02 0.17
C TYR A 49 6.98 -2.19 -1.09
N PRO A 50 6.37 -1.02 -1.32
CA PRO A 50 6.68 -0.20 -2.48
C PRO A 50 8.11 0.33 -2.52
N PHE A 51 8.64 0.75 -1.37
CA PHE A 51 9.86 1.54 -1.31
C PHE A 51 11.10 0.73 -0.93
N HIS A 52 10.94 -0.26 -0.06
CA HIS A 52 12.06 -0.96 0.59
C HIS A 52 12.15 -2.44 0.23
N PHE A 53 11.04 -3.06 -0.16
CA PHE A 53 11.05 -4.47 -0.49
C PHE A 53 11.75 -4.69 -1.82
N ASN A 54 12.87 -5.41 -1.79
CA ASN A 54 13.60 -5.82 -2.98
C ASN A 54 13.77 -7.34 -2.95
N THR A 55 13.24 -8.02 -3.96
CA THR A 55 13.41 -9.47 -4.09
C THR A 55 14.87 -9.84 -4.24
N GLN A 56 15.69 -9.01 -4.90
CA GLN A 56 17.14 -9.23 -5.01
C GLN A 56 17.81 -9.24 -3.64
N ASP A 57 17.48 -8.30 -2.75
CA ASP A 57 18.08 -8.23 -1.42
C ASP A 57 17.78 -9.47 -0.58
N ILE A 58 16.59 -10.07 -0.73
CA ILE A 58 16.25 -11.33 -0.07
C ILE A 58 17.12 -12.46 -0.61
N PHE A 59 17.23 -12.58 -1.92
CA PHE A 59 18.04 -13.61 -2.55
C PHE A 59 19.54 -13.42 -2.25
N VAL A 60 20.06 -12.20 -2.34
CA VAL A 60 21.45 -11.88 -2.03
C VAL A 60 21.76 -12.18 -0.56
N ASN A 61 20.87 -11.81 0.37
CA ASN A 61 21.04 -12.10 1.79
C ASN A 61 20.95 -13.60 2.10
N PHE A 62 20.01 -14.30 1.48
CA PHE A 62 19.87 -15.75 1.60
C PHE A 62 21.12 -16.45 1.07
N TYR A 63 21.54 -16.06 -0.14
CA TYR A 63 22.70 -16.61 -0.80
C TYR A 63 24.01 -16.28 -0.07
N GLY A 64 24.18 -15.05 0.39
CA GLY A 64 25.35 -14.63 1.19
C GLY A 64 25.47 -15.39 2.52
N LYS A 65 24.38 -15.93 3.06
CA LYS A 65 24.39 -16.80 4.24
C LYS A 65 24.69 -18.27 3.93
N ILE A 66 24.29 -18.73 2.76
CA ILE A 66 24.46 -20.14 2.35
C ILE A 66 25.83 -20.36 1.67
N ALA A 67 26.26 -19.48 0.80
CA ALA A 67 27.49 -19.64 0.04
C ALA A 67 28.75 -19.82 0.92
N PRO A 68 28.99 -19.06 2.00
CA PRO A 68 30.12 -19.27 2.89
C PRO A 68 30.10 -20.61 3.60
N ASN A 69 28.91 -21.12 3.94
CA ASN A 69 28.78 -22.44 4.56
C ASN A 69 29.05 -23.57 3.56
N PHE A 70 28.64 -23.39 2.32
CA PHE A 70 28.95 -24.34 1.24
C PHE A 70 30.44 -24.36 0.88
N THR A 71 31.08 -23.20 0.76
CA THR A 71 32.56 -23.14 0.52
C THR A 71 33.33 -23.70 1.68
N LYS A 72 32.85 -23.53 2.92
CA LYS A 72 33.47 -24.12 4.13
C LYS A 72 33.29 -25.64 4.21
N LEU A 73 32.15 -26.16 3.75
CA LEU A 73 31.86 -27.60 3.65
C LEU A 73 32.74 -28.30 2.62
N LEU A 74 33.08 -27.61 1.53
CA LEU A 74 33.94 -28.14 0.46
C LEU A 74 35.43 -27.95 0.72
N GLY A 75 35.83 -27.19 1.74
CA GLY A 75 37.22 -27.10 2.24
C GLY A 75 38.27 -26.50 1.30
N LYS A 76 37.82 -25.81 0.24
CA LYS A 76 38.76 -25.28 -0.79
C LYS A 76 38.37 -23.91 -1.31
N ASN A 77 39.41 -23.08 -1.55
CA ASN A 77 39.27 -21.80 -2.26
C ASN A 77 39.15 -22.07 -3.76
N PHE A 78 38.09 -21.57 -4.39
CA PHE A 78 37.78 -21.72 -5.82
C PHE A 78 38.68 -20.89 -6.78
N GLU A 79 39.85 -20.45 -6.34
CA GLU A 79 40.66 -19.49 -7.09
C GLU A 79 41.47 -20.08 -8.27
N ASN A 80 41.64 -21.42 -8.34
CA ASN A 80 42.46 -22.03 -9.41
C ASN A 80 41.63 -22.87 -10.39
N VAL A 81 41.39 -22.29 -11.57
CA VAL A 81 40.53 -22.86 -12.63
C VAL A 81 41.18 -24.06 -13.36
N GLN A 82 42.51 -24.18 -13.37
CA GLN A 82 43.21 -25.15 -14.22
C GLN A 82 43.28 -26.57 -13.67
N ASN A 83 42.97 -26.80 -12.39
CA ASN A 83 43.06 -28.09 -11.74
C ASN A 83 41.77 -28.44 -10.92
N ALA A 84 40.60 -28.01 -11.36
CA ALA A 84 39.34 -28.26 -10.68
C ALA A 84 38.94 -29.75 -10.76
N THR A 85 38.58 -30.32 -9.65
CA THR A 85 38.01 -31.69 -9.62
C THR A 85 36.62 -31.72 -10.28
N PRO A 86 36.08 -32.88 -10.70
CA PRO A 86 34.73 -32.99 -11.25
C PRO A 86 33.65 -32.42 -10.30
N GLU A 87 33.81 -32.61 -8.99
CA GLU A 87 32.88 -32.07 -7.98
C GLU A 87 32.94 -30.55 -7.92
N GLU A 88 34.15 -29.98 -8.03
CA GLU A 88 34.33 -28.52 -8.07
C GLU A 88 33.72 -27.90 -9.34
N MET A 89 33.80 -28.61 -10.48
CA MET A 89 33.14 -28.18 -11.72
C MET A 89 31.62 -28.22 -11.62
N ILE A 90 31.05 -29.28 -11.01
CA ILE A 90 29.59 -29.38 -10.79
C ILE A 90 29.12 -28.23 -9.91
N MET A 91 29.83 -27.97 -8.83
CA MET A 91 29.46 -26.88 -7.93
C MET A 91 29.56 -25.51 -8.59
N ARG A 92 30.58 -25.26 -9.40
CA ARG A 92 30.74 -24.03 -10.14
C ARG A 92 29.58 -23.81 -11.13
N ASN A 93 29.22 -24.86 -11.90
CA ASN A 93 28.07 -24.80 -12.80
C ASN A 93 26.77 -24.53 -12.05
N PHE A 94 26.57 -25.17 -10.88
CA PHE A 94 25.43 -24.94 -10.02
C PHE A 94 25.36 -23.47 -9.54
N MET A 95 26.50 -22.93 -9.08
CA MET A 95 26.60 -21.53 -8.65
C MET A 95 26.36 -20.54 -9.79
N GLN A 96 26.89 -20.84 -10.98
CA GLN A 96 26.67 -20.01 -12.18
C GLN A 96 25.19 -20.04 -12.62
N ASN A 97 24.56 -21.21 -12.59
CA ASN A 97 23.14 -21.33 -12.90
C ASN A 97 22.25 -20.58 -11.89
N ILE A 98 22.61 -20.60 -10.60
CA ILE A 98 21.91 -19.79 -9.60
C ILE A 98 22.10 -18.29 -9.88
N ALA A 99 23.31 -17.85 -10.19
CA ALA A 99 23.57 -16.45 -10.51
C ALA A 99 22.77 -15.97 -11.72
N LEU A 100 22.71 -16.77 -12.79
CA LEU A 100 21.89 -16.50 -13.99
C LEU A 100 20.39 -16.48 -13.64
N SER A 101 19.92 -17.45 -12.84
CA SER A 101 18.52 -17.45 -12.38
C SER A 101 18.16 -16.24 -11.52
N LEU A 102 19.10 -15.73 -10.73
CA LEU A 102 18.92 -14.51 -9.94
C LEU A 102 18.86 -13.26 -10.84
N GLU A 103 19.64 -13.23 -11.90
CA GLU A 103 19.59 -12.16 -12.91
C GLU A 103 18.24 -12.16 -13.64
N ASP A 104 17.76 -13.34 -14.04
CA ASP A 104 16.43 -13.51 -14.65
C ASP A 104 15.31 -13.06 -13.70
N ILE A 105 15.35 -13.46 -12.42
CA ILE A 105 14.39 -13.04 -11.40
C ILE A 105 14.43 -11.53 -11.20
N SER A 106 15.61 -10.91 -11.26
CA SER A 106 15.76 -9.47 -11.09
C SER A 106 15.16 -8.67 -12.25
N ASN A 107 15.10 -9.28 -13.43
CA ASN A 107 14.55 -8.67 -14.64
C ASN A 107 13.07 -8.98 -14.84
N THR A 108 12.47 -9.85 -14.01
CA THR A 108 11.04 -10.15 -14.08
C THR A 108 10.19 -9.08 -13.39
N ASP A 109 9.03 -8.80 -13.98
CA ASP A 109 8.04 -7.90 -13.39
C ASP A 109 7.53 -8.47 -12.06
N ALA A 110 7.89 -7.82 -10.96
CA ALA A 110 7.41 -8.20 -9.65
C ALA A 110 6.03 -7.56 -9.38
N ARG A 111 5.06 -8.36 -8.99
CA ARG A 111 3.73 -7.91 -8.58
C ARG A 111 3.57 -8.08 -7.07
N ILE A 112 3.19 -6.99 -6.41
CA ILE A 112 2.88 -6.99 -4.98
C ILE A 112 1.39 -6.73 -4.85
N ASN A 113 0.65 -7.69 -4.28
CA ASN A 113 -0.76 -7.54 -3.99
C ASN A 113 -0.92 -7.38 -2.47
N ILE A 114 -1.54 -6.28 -2.05
CA ILE A 114 -1.84 -5.97 -0.66
C ILE A 114 -3.36 -5.99 -0.50
N PHE A 115 -3.85 -6.83 0.41
CA PHE A 115 -5.26 -6.92 0.74
C PHE A 115 -5.46 -6.38 2.16
N ILE A 116 -6.41 -5.44 2.32
CA ILE A 116 -6.69 -4.78 3.58
C ILE A 116 -8.18 -4.91 3.84
N GLU A 117 -8.54 -5.40 5.01
CA GLU A 117 -9.94 -5.45 5.45
C GLU A 117 -10.21 -4.22 6.32
N GLU A 118 -11.25 -3.46 5.94
CA GLU A 118 -11.74 -2.29 6.68
C GLU A 118 -10.61 -1.36 7.20
N PRO A 119 -9.79 -0.77 6.31
CA PRO A 119 -8.65 0.05 6.73
C PRO A 119 -9.06 1.29 7.55
N GLU A 120 -10.34 1.65 7.51
CA GLU A 120 -10.94 2.76 8.25
C GLU A 120 -11.27 2.44 9.71
N LEU A 121 -11.17 1.20 10.16
CA LEU A 121 -11.54 0.80 11.51
C LEU A 121 -10.90 1.69 12.58
N ASN A 122 -11.75 2.22 13.47
CA ASN A 122 -11.36 3.11 14.56
C ASN A 122 -10.76 4.47 14.12
N LEU A 123 -11.00 4.90 12.87
CA LEU A 123 -10.53 6.18 12.36
C LEU A 123 -11.64 7.23 12.28
N PHE A 124 -11.33 8.45 12.68
CA PHE A 124 -12.17 9.60 12.39
C PHE A 124 -12.18 9.93 10.88
N PRO A 125 -13.23 10.58 10.35
CA PRO A 125 -13.39 10.88 8.92
C PRO A 125 -12.17 11.53 8.27
N ASN A 126 -11.56 12.52 8.93
CA ASN A 126 -10.35 13.17 8.40
C ASN A 126 -9.14 12.21 8.28
N ALA A 127 -9.03 11.25 9.21
CA ALA A 127 -7.98 10.24 9.14
C ALA A 127 -8.23 9.25 8.02
N GLN A 128 -9.50 8.92 7.74
CA GLN A 128 -9.89 8.06 6.62
C GLN A 128 -9.55 8.70 5.27
N LYS A 129 -9.83 9.99 5.10
CA LYS A 129 -9.41 10.75 3.91
C LYS A 129 -7.89 10.66 3.70
N ASN A 130 -7.12 10.96 4.74
CA ASN A 130 -5.66 10.92 4.67
C ASN A 130 -5.14 9.51 4.36
N LEU A 131 -5.82 8.47 4.86
CA LEU A 131 -5.49 7.09 4.58
C LEU A 131 -5.69 6.76 3.09
N VAL A 132 -6.80 7.18 2.48
CA VAL A 132 -7.07 6.99 1.05
C VAL A 132 -5.98 7.66 0.20
N GLU A 133 -5.66 8.92 0.49
CA GLU A 133 -4.58 9.65 -0.20
C GLU A 133 -3.24 8.90 -0.08
N HIS A 134 -2.94 8.36 1.10
CA HIS A 134 -1.72 7.58 1.32
C HIS A 134 -1.71 6.27 0.53
N LEU A 135 -2.81 5.52 0.49
CA LEU A 135 -2.91 4.26 -0.26
C LEU A 135 -2.75 4.51 -1.77
N VAL A 136 -3.41 5.52 -2.31
CA VAL A 136 -3.27 5.91 -3.72
C VAL A 136 -1.83 6.31 -4.03
N TYR A 137 -1.22 7.17 -3.21
CA TYR A 137 0.18 7.54 -3.36
C TYR A 137 1.11 6.34 -3.36
N SER A 138 0.90 5.39 -2.46
CA SER A 138 1.72 4.18 -2.36
C SER A 138 1.64 3.29 -3.60
N CYS A 139 0.51 3.31 -4.32
CA CYS A 139 0.35 2.56 -5.56
C CYS A 139 1.08 3.20 -6.75
N PHE A 140 1.06 4.53 -6.88
CA PHE A 140 1.37 5.17 -8.15
C PHE A 140 2.64 6.03 -8.15
N GLU A 141 2.97 6.71 -7.05
CA GLU A 141 3.96 7.81 -7.07
C GLU A 141 5.34 7.52 -6.45
N PRO A 142 5.63 6.41 -5.77
CA PRO A 142 6.93 6.28 -5.14
C PRO A 142 8.07 6.22 -6.15
N PRO A 143 9.19 6.90 -5.89
CA PRO A 143 10.43 6.68 -6.63
C PRO A 143 10.90 5.26 -6.35
N ARG A 144 10.41 4.30 -7.12
CA ARG A 144 10.73 2.89 -6.96
C ARG A 144 12.18 2.69 -7.41
N LYS A 145 12.99 2.05 -6.57
CA LYS A 145 14.33 1.61 -6.95
C LYS A 145 14.26 0.60 -8.09
N ASP A 146 13.16 -0.10 -8.18
CA ASP A 146 12.90 -1.16 -9.13
C ASP A 146 11.71 -0.76 -10.01
N LYS A 147 11.98 -0.38 -11.25
CA LYS A 147 10.97 0.10 -12.20
C LYS A 147 10.00 -1.00 -12.65
N ASN A 148 10.35 -2.27 -12.40
CA ASN A 148 9.59 -3.43 -12.84
C ASN A 148 8.59 -3.92 -11.77
N LYS A 149 8.32 -3.11 -10.72
CA LYS A 149 7.34 -3.46 -9.68
C LYS A 149 5.99 -2.83 -9.94
N THR A 150 4.96 -3.65 -9.96
CA THR A 150 3.56 -3.21 -9.94
C THR A 150 2.94 -3.52 -8.59
N ILE A 151 2.27 -2.54 -8.00
CA ILE A 151 1.61 -2.69 -6.71
C ILE A 151 0.12 -2.57 -6.93
N HIS A 152 -0.61 -3.54 -6.40
CA HIS A 152 -2.05 -3.54 -6.34
C HIS A 152 -2.49 -3.53 -4.88
N ILE A 153 -3.35 -2.60 -4.52
CA ILE A 153 -4.00 -2.57 -3.21
C ILE A 153 -5.49 -2.83 -3.44
N ALA A 154 -6.02 -3.82 -2.76
CA ALA A 154 -7.45 -4.07 -2.68
C ALA A 154 -7.88 -4.00 -1.22
N PHE A 155 -8.98 -3.34 -0.94
CA PHE A 155 -9.52 -3.26 0.41
C PHE A 155 -11.05 -3.32 0.41
N SER A 156 -11.62 -3.86 1.49
CA SER A 156 -13.04 -3.76 1.77
C SER A 156 -13.31 -2.52 2.63
N THR A 157 -14.48 -1.92 2.48
CA THR A 157 -14.89 -0.78 3.29
C THR A 157 -16.40 -0.71 3.43
N HIS A 158 -16.87 -0.20 4.57
CA HIS A 158 -18.25 0.20 4.82
C HIS A 158 -18.37 1.71 5.03
N SER A 159 -17.30 2.47 4.79
CA SER A 159 -17.27 3.89 5.09
C SER A 159 -17.64 4.75 3.86
N PRO A 160 -18.69 5.58 3.98
CA PRO A 160 -19.02 6.56 2.96
C PRO A 160 -17.89 7.60 2.78
N TYR A 161 -17.10 7.89 3.81
CA TYR A 161 -16.00 8.83 3.75
C TYR A 161 -14.83 8.31 2.88
N ILE A 162 -14.58 7.01 2.91
CA ILE A 162 -13.60 6.36 2.02
C ILE A 162 -14.05 6.51 0.56
N LEU A 163 -15.31 6.16 0.25
CA LEU A 163 -15.86 6.21 -1.09
C LEU A 163 -15.88 7.65 -1.64
N SER A 164 -16.37 8.60 -0.82
CA SER A 164 -16.37 10.03 -1.19
C SER A 164 -14.95 10.58 -1.41
N SER A 165 -13.98 10.15 -0.60
CA SER A 165 -12.58 10.55 -0.79
C SER A 165 -12.02 10.00 -2.10
N LEU A 166 -12.29 8.75 -2.45
CA LEU A 166 -11.90 8.18 -3.74
C LEU A 166 -12.52 8.93 -4.91
N ASN A 167 -13.81 9.30 -4.82
CA ASN A 167 -14.49 10.10 -5.84
C ASN A 167 -13.82 11.47 -6.04
N CYS A 168 -13.36 12.12 -4.97
CA CYS A 168 -12.61 13.36 -5.10
C CYS A 168 -11.29 13.17 -5.89
N LEU A 169 -10.57 12.06 -5.66
CA LEU A 169 -9.31 11.78 -6.35
C LEU A 169 -9.53 11.39 -7.82
N LEU A 170 -10.59 10.62 -8.12
CA LEU A 170 -11.02 10.28 -9.48
C LEU A 170 -11.42 11.54 -10.25
N LEU A 171 -12.27 12.39 -9.66
CA LEU A 171 -12.73 13.62 -10.27
C LEU A 171 -11.58 14.60 -10.54
N ALA A 172 -10.62 14.72 -9.63
CA ALA A 172 -9.43 15.56 -9.83
C ALA A 172 -8.65 15.13 -11.08
N TYR A 173 -8.42 13.82 -11.24
CA TYR A 173 -7.77 13.27 -12.44
C TYR A 173 -8.57 13.59 -13.71
N GLU A 174 -9.87 13.34 -13.69
CA GLU A 174 -10.76 13.50 -14.84
C GLU A 174 -10.83 14.97 -15.31
N VAL A 175 -11.04 15.91 -14.38
CA VAL A 175 -11.10 17.36 -14.68
C VAL A 175 -9.77 17.88 -15.24
N ALA A 176 -8.65 17.46 -14.65
CA ALA A 176 -7.33 17.89 -15.08
C ALA A 176 -6.95 17.37 -16.48
N ASN A 177 -7.43 16.17 -16.85
CA ASN A 177 -7.16 15.58 -18.16
C ASN A 177 -8.12 16.05 -19.25
N LYS A 178 -9.41 16.28 -18.92
CA LYS A 178 -10.37 16.84 -19.86
C LYS A 178 -10.06 18.28 -20.25
N ASN A 179 -9.54 19.06 -19.30
CA ASN A 179 -9.17 20.45 -19.55
C ASN A 179 -7.79 20.80 -18.97
N PRO A 180 -6.72 20.68 -19.79
CA PRO A 180 -5.36 20.96 -19.33
C PRO A 180 -5.14 22.37 -18.74
N ASN A 181 -5.96 23.35 -19.13
CA ASN A 181 -5.89 24.71 -18.58
C ASN A 181 -6.34 24.79 -17.11
N LEU A 182 -7.07 23.78 -16.61
CA LEU A 182 -7.51 23.69 -15.23
C LEU A 182 -6.54 22.91 -14.33
N LYS A 183 -5.54 22.28 -14.92
CA LYS A 183 -4.62 21.39 -14.22
C LYS A 183 -4.00 22.04 -12.97
N GLU A 184 -3.44 23.25 -13.12
CA GLU A 184 -2.84 23.97 -12.01
C GLU A 184 -3.87 24.31 -10.91
N LYS A 185 -5.10 24.68 -11.31
CA LYS A 185 -6.17 24.95 -10.35
C LYS A 185 -6.58 23.70 -9.59
N VAL A 186 -6.71 22.57 -10.28
CA VAL A 186 -7.02 21.28 -9.63
C VAL A 186 -5.90 20.88 -8.66
N GLU A 187 -4.65 21.10 -9.04
CA GLU A 187 -3.49 20.78 -8.21
C GLU A 187 -3.43 21.61 -6.92
N THR A 188 -3.95 22.85 -6.93
CA THR A 188 -4.10 23.65 -5.69
C THR A 188 -5.15 23.11 -4.73
N ILE A 189 -6.12 22.32 -5.23
CA ILE A 189 -7.18 21.69 -4.43
C ILE A 189 -6.74 20.31 -3.94
N ILE A 190 -6.27 19.49 -4.87
CA ILE A 190 -5.77 18.13 -4.61
C ILE A 190 -4.43 17.98 -5.33
N PRO A 191 -3.31 17.78 -4.61
CA PRO A 191 -2.01 17.56 -5.23
C PRO A 191 -2.03 16.38 -6.21
N ASN A 192 -1.36 16.54 -7.37
CA ASN A 192 -1.38 15.61 -8.49
C ASN A 192 -0.93 14.19 -8.12
N LYS A 193 -0.07 14.04 -7.12
CA LYS A 193 0.40 12.76 -6.59
C LYS A 193 -0.71 11.87 -6.00
N PHE A 194 -1.89 12.43 -5.74
CA PHE A 194 -3.05 11.71 -5.22
C PHE A 194 -4.13 11.47 -6.28
N TRP A 195 -3.96 11.97 -7.51
CA TRP A 195 -4.95 11.78 -8.56
C TRP A 195 -5.06 10.32 -8.96
N LEU A 196 -6.30 9.85 -9.12
CA LEU A 196 -6.59 8.46 -9.39
C LEU A 196 -7.19 8.29 -10.79
N ASP A 197 -6.46 7.57 -11.65
CA ASP A 197 -6.91 7.23 -13.00
C ASP A 197 -7.94 6.09 -12.93
N ILE A 198 -9.15 6.32 -13.48
CA ILE A 198 -10.21 5.31 -13.53
C ILE A 198 -9.77 4.02 -14.23
N ASN A 199 -8.87 4.09 -15.22
CA ASN A 199 -8.35 2.91 -15.91
C ASN A 199 -7.48 2.01 -15.01
N LYS A 200 -7.10 2.49 -13.83
CA LYS A 200 -6.30 1.79 -12.82
C LYS A 200 -7.08 1.50 -11.54
N PHE A 201 -8.38 1.75 -11.56
CA PHE A 201 -9.25 1.61 -10.41
C PHE A 201 -10.51 0.83 -10.74
N ASN A 202 -10.99 0.03 -9.77
CA ASN A 202 -12.29 -0.62 -9.84
C ASN A 202 -12.93 -0.61 -8.44
N ALA A 203 -14.25 -0.53 -8.40
CA ALA A 203 -15.04 -0.63 -7.19
C ALA A 203 -16.23 -1.58 -7.40
N PHE A 204 -16.50 -2.41 -6.39
CA PHE A 204 -17.53 -3.42 -6.43
C PHE A 204 -18.33 -3.43 -5.14
N LYS A 205 -19.66 -3.62 -5.23
CA LYS A 205 -20.53 -3.97 -4.12
C LYS A 205 -20.74 -5.48 -4.11
N VAL A 206 -20.67 -6.07 -2.93
CA VAL A 206 -21.00 -7.49 -2.71
C VAL A 206 -22.31 -7.53 -1.93
N GLU A 207 -23.34 -8.10 -2.53
CA GLU A 207 -24.66 -8.17 -1.94
C GLU A 207 -25.33 -9.51 -2.30
N ASN A 208 -25.94 -10.18 -1.33
CA ASN A 208 -26.61 -11.47 -1.50
C ASN A 208 -25.78 -12.55 -2.21
N GLY A 209 -24.43 -12.51 -2.07
CA GLY A 209 -23.52 -13.46 -2.71
C GLY A 209 -23.16 -13.12 -4.16
N GLU A 210 -23.62 -12.00 -4.67
CA GLU A 210 -23.30 -11.50 -6.01
C GLU A 210 -22.37 -10.28 -5.94
N VAL A 211 -21.65 -9.99 -7.04
CA VAL A 211 -20.67 -8.91 -7.15
C VAL A 211 -21.10 -7.96 -8.26
N PHE A 212 -21.31 -6.70 -7.93
CA PHE A 212 -21.73 -5.67 -8.87
C PHE A 212 -20.71 -4.56 -8.95
N SER A 213 -20.38 -4.09 -10.17
CA SER A 213 -19.60 -2.87 -10.32
C SER A 213 -20.46 -1.66 -9.89
N ILE A 214 -19.86 -0.82 -9.06
CA ILE A 214 -20.47 0.44 -8.59
C ILE A 214 -19.80 1.67 -9.24
N ILE A 215 -19.14 1.50 -10.36
CA ILE A 215 -18.61 2.61 -11.16
C ILE A 215 -19.63 3.02 -12.21
N ASP A 216 -20.02 4.28 -12.18
CA ASP A 216 -20.81 4.90 -13.24
C ASP A 216 -19.90 5.12 -14.46
N LYS A 217 -20.31 4.57 -15.60
CA LYS A 217 -19.57 4.63 -16.86
C LYS A 217 -19.61 6.01 -17.56
N GLU A 218 -20.59 6.85 -17.23
CA GLU A 218 -20.72 8.16 -17.81
C GLU A 218 -19.84 9.20 -17.10
N THR A 219 -19.81 9.11 -15.76
CA THR A 219 -19.06 10.05 -14.92
C THR A 219 -17.69 9.56 -14.52
N ASN A 220 -17.41 8.25 -14.64
CA ASN A 220 -16.20 7.59 -14.12
C ASN A 220 -16.03 7.72 -12.60
N LEU A 221 -17.13 7.80 -11.87
CA LEU A 221 -17.16 7.93 -10.41
C LEU A 221 -17.86 6.74 -9.76
N ILE A 222 -17.65 6.57 -8.48
CA ILE A 222 -18.41 5.62 -7.66
C ILE A 222 -19.83 6.16 -7.50
N LEU A 223 -20.84 5.33 -7.75
CA LEU A 223 -22.25 5.69 -7.66
C LEU A 223 -22.59 6.23 -6.26
N ALA A 224 -23.27 7.38 -6.23
CA ALA A 224 -23.65 8.05 -4.98
C ALA A 224 -24.61 7.20 -4.13
N GLU A 225 -25.53 6.49 -4.75
CA GLU A 225 -26.47 5.58 -4.11
C GLU A 225 -25.76 4.48 -3.28
N SER A 226 -24.57 4.05 -3.72
CA SER A 226 -23.77 3.08 -2.98
C SER A 226 -23.03 3.70 -1.79
N ILE A 227 -23.04 5.04 -1.67
CA ILE A 227 -22.25 5.76 -0.67
C ILE A 227 -23.07 6.02 0.60
N ASP A 228 -24.39 6.26 0.50
CA ASP A 228 -25.13 6.80 1.65
C ASP A 228 -26.65 6.52 1.70
N GLU A 229 -27.11 5.37 1.21
CA GLU A 229 -28.54 4.98 1.28
C GLU A 229 -29.11 5.11 2.71
N VAL A 230 -28.32 4.73 3.72
CA VAL A 230 -28.77 4.76 5.12
C VAL A 230 -28.90 6.16 5.68
N SER A 231 -28.01 7.10 5.29
CA SER A 231 -28.09 8.49 5.73
C SER A 231 -29.30 9.21 5.11
N GLU A 232 -29.66 8.89 3.87
CA GLU A 232 -30.88 9.41 3.24
C GLU A 232 -32.13 8.91 3.97
N GLU A 233 -32.22 7.62 4.27
CA GLU A 233 -33.32 7.03 5.02
C GLU A 233 -33.47 7.64 6.43
N ILE A 234 -32.31 7.86 7.12
CA ILE A 234 -32.30 8.54 8.42
C ILE A 234 -32.76 9.99 8.27
N GLY A 235 -32.32 10.69 7.24
CA GLY A 235 -32.69 12.07 6.92
C GLY A 235 -34.20 12.18 6.69
N GLU A 236 -34.78 11.34 5.84
CA GLU A 236 -36.23 11.30 5.60
C GLU A 236 -37.02 11.01 6.88
N THR A 237 -36.52 10.09 7.72
CA THR A 237 -37.15 9.77 8.99
C THR A 237 -37.13 10.97 9.92
N PHE A 238 -36.01 11.69 9.97
CA PHE A 238 -35.87 12.90 10.77
C PHE A 238 -36.81 14.01 10.30
N ASP A 239 -36.92 14.24 9.00
CA ASP A 239 -37.78 15.25 8.40
C ASP A 239 -39.27 14.96 8.71
N LYS A 240 -39.72 13.68 8.58
CA LYS A 240 -41.05 13.25 8.97
C LYS A 240 -41.38 13.53 10.46
N LEU A 241 -40.37 13.35 11.34
CA LEU A 241 -40.53 13.66 12.76
C LEU A 241 -40.60 15.17 13.03
N LEU A 242 -39.84 15.99 12.31
CA LEU A 242 -39.93 17.45 12.40
C LEU A 242 -41.27 18.00 11.93
N GLU A 243 -41.85 17.40 10.88
CA GLU A 243 -43.21 17.77 10.41
C GLU A 243 -44.24 17.54 11.51
N LEU A 244 -44.15 16.41 12.20
CA LEU A 244 -45.08 16.09 13.32
C LEU A 244 -44.91 17.00 14.55
N ASP A 245 -43.68 17.46 14.83
CA ASP A 245 -43.37 18.38 15.94
C ASP A 245 -43.89 19.81 15.68
N SER A 246 -44.13 20.12 14.41
CA SER A 246 -44.66 21.43 13.97
C SER A 246 -46.20 21.52 13.91
N GLU A 247 -46.95 20.40 14.08
CA GLU A 247 -48.39 20.33 14.22
C GLU A 247 -48.83 20.61 15.65
#